data_ec9afa8dff59fe881694e04f9a33480c
#
_entry.id   ec9afa8dff59fe881694e04f9a33480c
#
_cell.length_a   1.000
_cell.length_b   1.000
_cell.length_c   1.000
_cell.angle_alpha   90.00
_cell.angle_beta   90.00
_cell.angle_gamma   90.00
#
_symmetry.space_group_name_H-M   'P 1'
#
loop_
_entity.id
_entity.type
_entity.pdbx_description
1 polymer ?
#
loop_
_entity_poly.entity_id
_entity_poly.type
_entity_poly.pdbx_seq_one_letter_code
_entity_poly.pdbx_strand_id
1 'polypeptide(L)'
;MVAPSKYASRMATTERSTEFVALGHPGNDRYAGLETFANPGVADVELQSDELTAVCPITGQPDLYTLTIGYQPIGLCLESKSVKLYLNSFRNEGVFCEALAVRIRDDVAAALELPNERVRIALEQKARGGITITARV
;
A
#
# COMPACT_ATOMS: atom_id res chain seq x y z
N MET A 1 -6.36 -35.35 5.35
CA MET A 1 -6.66 -35.17 5.59
C MET A 1 -6.53 -35.14 6.31
N VAL A 2 -6.26 -34.56 6.44
CA VAL A 2 -6.29 -34.44 6.97
C VAL A 2 -6.78 -34.39 7.65
N ALA A 3 -6.70 -34.22 8.10
CA ALA A 3 -7.31 -34.11 8.57
C ALA A 3 -7.38 -34.01 9.10
N PRO A 4 -7.23 -33.93 9.38
CA PRO A 4 -7.40 -33.51 9.80
C PRO A 4 -7.27 -33.06 10.55
N SER A 5 -6.88 -32.59 10.81
CA SER A 5 -6.84 -32.15 11.45
C SER A 5 -7.31 -31.40 11.95
N LYS A 6 -7.14 -31.03 12.66
CA LYS A 6 -7.60 -30.13 12.71
C LYS A 6 -7.03 -29.17 12.38
N TYR A 7 -6.34 -28.85 12.27
CA TYR A 7 -5.76 -28.20 11.61
C TYR A 7 -5.48 -28.64 10.41
N ALA A 8 -5.92 -29.42 10.14
CA ALA A 8 -6.21 -30.03 9.23
C ALA A 8 -7.04 -30.63 8.94
N SER A 9 -7.65 -30.91 9.38
CA SER A 9 -8.62 -31.44 9.23
C SER A 9 -9.43 -31.19 9.28
N ARG A 10 -9.43 -31.06 9.25
CA ARG A 10 -10.12 -30.88 9.15
C ARG A 10 -9.97 -30.54 8.57
N MET A 11 -9.31 -30.86 8.15
CA MET A 11 -9.25 -30.82 7.38
C MET A 11 -9.48 -31.22 6.74
N ALA A 12 -9.51 -31.55 6.44
CA ALA A 12 -9.82 -31.90 5.61
C ALA A 12 -10.41 -31.96 5.04
N THR A 13 -10.58 -32.00 4.77
CA THR A 13 -11.17 -31.91 4.12
C THR A 13 -11.49 -31.45 3.65
N THR A 14 -11.25 -31.36 3.42
CA THR A 14 -11.49 -30.73 2.90
C THR A 14 -11.57 -30.14 2.82
N GLU A 15 -11.53 -30.24 2.67
CA GLU A 15 -11.59 -29.54 2.66
C GLU A 15 -11.39 -28.85 3.08
N ARG A 16 -11.40 -28.79 3.05
CA ARG A 16 -11.24 -28.17 3.50
C ARG A 16 -10.78 -27.45 3.52
N SER A 17 -10.68 -27.14 3.15
CA SER A 17 -10.37 -26.43 3.24
C SER A 17 -10.26 -25.44 3.73
N THR A 18 -10.30 -24.96 4.06
CA THR A 18 -10.48 -24.23 4.58
C THR A 18 -10.35 -23.36 4.85
N GLU A 19 -10.35 -23.33 5.14
CA GLU A 19 -10.42 -22.49 5.25
C GLU A 19 -9.89 -21.12 5.53
N PHE A 20 -8.86 -20.70 5.00
CA PHE A 20 -8.38 -19.31 5.07
C PHE A 20 -9.11 -18.50 4.02
N VAL A 21 -9.71 -17.35 4.41
CA VAL A 21 -10.45 -16.55 3.47
C VAL A 21 -9.48 -15.75 2.58
N ALA A 22 -8.48 -15.15 3.18
CA ALA A 22 -7.50 -14.34 2.43
C ALA A 22 -6.36 -15.19 1.88
N LEU A 23 -5.79 -16.04 2.71
CA LEU A 23 -4.63 -16.84 2.34
C LEU A 23 -5.02 -17.88 1.32
N GLY A 24 -4.32 -17.92 0.21
CA GLY A 24 -4.60 -18.87 -0.85
C GLY A 24 -5.66 -18.43 -1.83
N HIS A 25 -6.19 -17.23 -1.69
CA HIS A 25 -7.21 -16.68 -2.59
C HIS A 25 -6.63 -15.49 -3.34
N PRO A 26 -6.07 -15.70 -4.53
CA PRO A 26 -5.35 -14.64 -5.24
C PRO A 26 -6.17 -13.39 -5.49
N GLY A 27 -7.46 -13.51 -5.68
CA GLY A 27 -8.31 -12.35 -5.95
C GLY A 27 -8.41 -11.36 -4.80
N ASN A 28 -8.11 -11.79 -3.58
CA ASN A 28 -8.21 -10.92 -2.40
C ASN A 28 -7.05 -9.95 -2.26
N ASP A 29 -6.00 -10.12 -3.06
CA ASP A 29 -4.83 -9.25 -3.01
C ASP A 29 -4.81 -8.25 -4.15
N ARG A 30 -5.91 -8.13 -4.89
CA ARG A 30 -5.96 -7.21 -6.02
C ARG A 30 -6.31 -5.82 -5.58
N TYR A 31 -5.55 -4.85 -6.10
CA TYR A 31 -5.90 -3.47 -5.93
C TYR A 31 -7.08 -3.12 -6.83
N ALA A 32 -8.14 -2.56 -6.24
CA ALA A 32 -9.34 -2.16 -6.96
C ALA A 32 -9.64 -0.66 -6.81
N GLY A 33 -8.70 0.10 -6.24
CA GLY A 33 -8.86 1.53 -6.03
C GLY A 33 -8.69 1.90 -4.56
N LEU A 34 -8.27 3.13 -4.32
CA LEU A 34 -8.21 3.65 -2.96
C LEU A 34 -9.64 3.87 -2.46
N GLU A 35 -9.92 3.38 -1.26
CA GLU A 35 -11.22 3.49 -0.64
C GLU A 35 -11.16 4.47 0.51
N THR A 36 -12.30 5.07 0.80
CA THR A 36 -12.40 6.11 1.82
C THR A 36 -13.64 5.88 2.66
N PHE A 37 -13.66 6.54 3.82
CA PHE A 37 -14.84 6.55 4.69
C PHE A 37 -14.99 7.96 5.26
N ALA A 38 -16.19 8.25 5.80
CA ALA A 38 -16.48 9.58 6.30
C ALA A 38 -15.56 9.94 7.47
N ASN A 39 -15.02 11.15 7.44
CA ASN A 39 -14.16 11.64 8.52
C ASN A 39 -15.00 11.80 9.79
N PRO A 40 -14.67 11.08 10.86
CA PRO A 40 -15.41 11.22 12.13
C PRO A 40 -15.06 12.49 12.91
N GLY A 41 -14.12 13.30 12.42
CA GLY A 41 -13.78 14.55 13.07
C GLY A 41 -12.29 14.71 13.39
N VAL A 42 -11.41 13.90 12.77
CA VAL A 42 -9.98 14.07 13.00
C VAL A 42 -9.43 15.22 12.17
N ALA A 43 -8.44 15.91 12.70
CA ALA A 43 -7.84 17.07 12.06
C ALA A 43 -6.66 16.72 11.16
N ASP A 44 -5.98 15.63 11.46
CA ASP A 44 -4.77 15.25 10.74
C ASP A 44 -4.60 13.74 10.82
N VAL A 45 -4.17 13.14 9.69
CA VAL A 45 -3.96 11.69 9.61
C VAL A 45 -2.59 11.44 9.02
N GLU A 46 -1.90 10.45 9.56
CA GLU A 46 -0.63 10.03 9.01
C GLU A 46 -0.60 8.52 8.91
N LEU A 47 -0.22 8.01 7.73
CA LEU A 47 0.03 6.60 7.50
C LEU A 47 1.50 6.43 7.16
N GLN A 48 2.09 5.36 7.66
CA GLN A 48 3.48 5.05 7.39
C GLN A 48 3.62 3.59 7.01
N SER A 49 4.44 3.31 6.00
CA SER A 49 4.68 1.95 5.53
C SER A 49 6.14 1.80 5.14
N ASP A 50 6.74 0.68 5.51
CA ASP A 50 8.09 0.32 5.07
C ASP A 50 8.06 -0.87 4.11
N GLU A 51 6.90 -1.17 3.53
CA GLU A 51 6.74 -2.31 2.64
C GLU A 51 6.52 -1.93 1.17
N LEU A 52 6.62 -0.66 0.84
CA LEU A 52 6.48 -0.22 -0.55
C LEU A 52 7.73 -0.59 -1.34
N THR A 53 7.53 -1.23 -2.47
CA THR A 53 8.62 -1.54 -3.40
C THR A 53 8.21 -1.17 -4.82
N ALA A 54 9.19 -0.85 -5.64
CA ALA A 54 9.04 -0.65 -7.07
C ALA A 54 10.34 -1.12 -7.72
N VAL A 55 10.53 -0.90 -9.00
CA VAL A 55 11.78 -1.28 -9.65
C VAL A 55 12.41 -0.08 -10.32
N CYS A 56 13.73 -0.11 -10.41
CA CYS A 56 14.46 0.91 -11.15
C CYS A 56 14.10 0.80 -12.64
N PRO A 57 13.66 1.88 -13.30
CA PRO A 57 13.24 1.79 -14.69
C PRO A 57 14.39 1.50 -15.64
N ILE A 58 15.63 1.64 -15.20
CA ILE A 58 16.81 1.40 -16.05
C ILE A 58 17.34 -0.01 -15.86
N THR A 59 17.52 -0.44 -14.60
CA THR A 59 18.18 -1.72 -14.28
C THR A 59 17.22 -2.83 -13.95
N GLY A 60 15.97 -2.51 -13.62
CA GLY A 60 15.00 -3.49 -13.15
C GLY A 60 15.25 -4.00 -11.75
N GLN A 61 16.23 -3.44 -11.04
CA GLN A 61 16.49 -3.82 -9.66
C GLN A 61 15.39 -3.32 -8.75
N PRO A 62 15.01 -4.10 -7.72
CA PRO A 62 13.99 -3.64 -6.78
C PRO A 62 14.50 -2.48 -5.94
N ASP A 63 13.66 -1.48 -5.78
CA ASP A 63 13.86 -0.37 -4.88
C ASP A 63 12.93 -0.52 -3.69
N LEU A 64 13.46 -0.33 -2.49
CA LEU A 64 12.73 -0.49 -1.24
C LEU A 64 12.53 0.88 -0.62
N TYR A 65 11.32 1.12 -0.11
CA TYR A 65 10.94 2.45 0.35
C TYR A 65 10.35 2.43 1.75
N THR A 66 10.53 3.55 2.45
CA THR A 66 9.70 3.92 3.58
C THR A 66 8.85 5.11 3.13
N LEU A 67 7.55 4.98 3.28
CA LEU A 67 6.59 5.99 2.83
C LEU A 67 5.84 6.55 4.04
N THR A 68 5.70 7.87 4.07
CA THR A 68 4.81 8.55 4.99
C THR A 68 3.80 9.36 4.17
N ILE A 69 2.52 9.11 4.43
CA ILE A 69 1.41 9.87 3.84
C ILE A 69 0.77 10.67 4.96
N GLY A 70 0.76 11.99 4.85
CA GLY A 70 0.08 12.85 5.80
C GLY A 70 -0.97 13.69 5.09
N TYR A 71 -2.14 13.87 5.71
CA TYR A 71 -3.15 14.72 5.12
C TYR A 71 -4.06 15.31 6.19
N GLN A 72 -4.66 16.45 5.85
CA GLN A 72 -5.66 17.12 6.68
C GLN A 72 -7.01 16.85 6.04
N PRO A 73 -7.79 15.88 6.56
CA PRO A 73 -9.05 15.51 5.91
C PRO A 73 -10.09 16.61 6.03
N ILE A 74 -10.93 16.70 5.01
CA ILE A 74 -12.15 17.51 5.09
C ILE A 74 -13.31 16.57 5.35
N GLY A 75 -13.74 15.82 4.34
CA GLY A 75 -14.88 14.92 4.49
C GLY A 75 -14.53 13.45 4.54
N LEU A 76 -13.34 13.06 4.11
CA LEU A 76 -13.00 11.65 3.89
C LEU A 76 -11.66 11.30 4.52
N CYS A 77 -11.56 10.04 4.99
CA CYS A 77 -10.32 9.44 5.44
C CYS A 77 -10.02 8.20 4.58
N LEU A 78 -8.74 7.90 4.38
CA LEU A 78 -8.33 6.71 3.64
C LEU A 78 -8.60 5.44 4.44
N GLU A 79 -9.06 4.41 3.73
CA GLU A 79 -9.22 3.08 4.32
C GLU A 79 -7.91 2.32 4.14
N SER A 80 -7.35 1.78 5.21
CA SER A 80 -5.95 1.33 5.24
C SER A 80 -5.69 0.06 4.43
N LYS A 81 -6.65 -0.86 4.31
CA LYS A 81 -6.42 -2.06 3.50
C LYS A 81 -6.30 -1.71 2.02
N SER A 82 -7.13 -0.79 1.54
CA SER A 82 -7.02 -0.34 0.15
C SER A 82 -5.69 0.36 -0.11
N VAL A 83 -5.17 1.10 0.89
CA VAL A 83 -3.85 1.71 0.78
C VAL A 83 -2.78 0.62 0.67
N LYS A 84 -2.87 -0.43 1.50
CA LYS A 84 -1.93 -1.54 1.43
C LYS A 84 -1.91 -2.17 0.04
N LEU A 85 -3.09 -2.42 -0.54
CA LEU A 85 -3.18 -3.00 -1.88
C LEU A 85 -2.67 -2.04 -2.95
N TYR A 86 -2.95 -0.76 -2.78
CA TYR A 86 -2.44 0.28 -3.66
C TYR A 86 -0.91 0.28 -3.70
N LEU A 87 -0.28 0.27 -2.53
CA LEU A 87 1.19 0.26 -2.46
C LEU A 87 1.76 -1.01 -3.10
N ASN A 88 1.11 -2.15 -2.86
CA ASN A 88 1.57 -3.41 -3.42
C ASN A 88 1.50 -3.43 -4.95
N SER A 89 0.64 -2.62 -5.54
CA SER A 89 0.48 -2.57 -7.00
C SER A 89 1.71 -2.01 -7.71
N PHE A 90 2.61 -1.33 -7.00
CA PHE A 90 3.81 -0.74 -7.60
C PHE A 90 4.98 -1.71 -7.69
N ARG A 91 4.88 -2.89 -7.12
CA ARG A 91 6.06 -3.75 -6.91
C ARG A 91 6.80 -4.14 -8.20
N ASN A 92 6.12 -4.15 -9.33
CA ASN A 92 6.75 -4.48 -10.61
C ASN A 92 6.83 -3.28 -11.55
N GLU A 93 6.53 -2.10 -11.05
CA GLU A 93 6.49 -0.91 -11.89
C GLU A 93 7.83 -0.19 -11.88
N GLY A 94 8.34 0.13 -13.08
CA GLY A 94 9.58 0.90 -13.22
C GLY A 94 9.31 2.38 -13.06
N VAL A 95 9.79 2.97 -11.96
CA VAL A 95 9.54 4.37 -11.67
C VAL A 95 10.63 4.90 -10.75
N PHE A 96 11.06 6.15 -10.97
CA PHE A 96 12.00 6.81 -10.07
C PHE A 96 11.29 7.32 -8.82
N CYS A 97 12.05 7.42 -7.73
CA CYS A 97 11.54 7.84 -6.42
C CYS A 97 10.75 9.15 -6.51
N GLU A 98 11.31 10.14 -7.18
CA GLU A 98 10.70 11.48 -7.25
C GLU A 98 9.35 11.44 -7.96
N ALA A 99 9.26 10.70 -9.06
CA ALA A 99 8.02 10.58 -9.81
C ALA A 99 6.98 9.78 -9.01
N LEU A 100 7.43 8.76 -8.30
CA LEU A 100 6.55 7.95 -7.47
C LEU A 100 5.94 8.77 -6.34
N ALA A 101 6.74 9.64 -5.72
CA ALA A 101 6.25 10.52 -4.66
C ALA A 101 5.12 11.42 -5.16
N VAL A 102 5.31 12.03 -6.34
CA VAL A 102 4.29 12.90 -6.93
C VAL A 102 3.03 12.12 -7.26
N ARG A 103 3.19 10.94 -7.84
CA ARG A 103 2.06 10.10 -8.21
C ARG A 103 1.24 9.69 -6.99
N ILE A 104 1.90 9.29 -5.92
CA ILE A 104 1.19 8.90 -4.70
C ILE A 104 0.42 10.11 -4.14
N ARG A 105 1.04 11.30 -4.09
CA ARG A 105 0.34 12.49 -3.64
C ARG A 105 -0.91 12.74 -4.46
N ASP A 106 -0.78 12.69 -5.78
CA ASP A 106 -1.90 13.01 -6.67
C ASP A 106 -3.03 12.00 -6.51
N ASP A 107 -2.70 10.71 -6.42
CA ASP A 107 -3.70 9.66 -6.27
C ASP A 107 -4.43 9.78 -4.91
N VAL A 108 -3.68 10.06 -3.85
CA VAL A 108 -4.27 10.22 -2.52
C VAL A 108 -5.17 11.45 -2.47
N ALA A 109 -4.70 12.58 -3.02
CA ALA A 109 -5.50 13.81 -3.03
C ALA A 109 -6.80 13.61 -3.80
N ALA A 110 -6.74 12.92 -4.93
CA ALA A 110 -7.94 12.63 -5.72
C ALA A 110 -8.92 11.75 -4.95
N ALA A 111 -8.43 10.71 -4.30
CA ALA A 111 -9.30 9.79 -3.53
C ALA A 111 -9.97 10.51 -2.36
N LEU A 112 -9.26 11.43 -1.72
CA LEU A 112 -9.77 12.16 -0.56
C LEU A 112 -10.57 13.41 -0.96
N GLU A 113 -10.63 13.74 -2.26
CA GLU A 113 -11.26 14.96 -2.76
C GLU A 113 -10.65 16.19 -2.12
N LEU A 114 -9.32 16.20 -2.01
CA LEU A 114 -8.56 17.27 -1.43
C LEU A 114 -7.70 17.95 -2.49
N PRO A 115 -7.42 19.25 -2.30
CA PRO A 115 -6.36 19.86 -3.10
C PRO A 115 -5.01 19.25 -2.73
N ASN A 116 -4.09 19.24 -3.70
CA ASN A 116 -2.78 18.60 -3.50
C ASN A 116 -2.03 19.17 -2.29
N GLU A 117 -2.21 20.44 -2.00
CA GLU A 117 -1.51 21.11 -0.89
C GLU A 117 -1.85 20.53 0.48
N ARG A 118 -2.97 19.83 0.60
CA ARG A 118 -3.37 19.22 1.86
C ARG A 118 -2.82 17.81 2.05
N VAL A 119 -2.09 17.30 1.07
CA VAL A 119 -1.49 15.96 1.13
C VAL A 119 0.02 16.11 1.12
N ARG A 120 0.67 15.47 2.08
CA ARG A 120 2.13 15.48 2.22
C ARG A 120 2.64 14.06 2.03
N ILE A 121 3.65 13.91 1.21
CA ILE A 121 4.32 12.64 1.02
C ILE A 121 5.80 12.82 1.38
N ALA A 122 6.33 11.88 2.14
CA ALA A 122 7.76 11.70 2.31
C ALA A 122 8.08 10.28 1.88
N LEU A 123 8.86 10.14 0.83
CA LEU A 123 9.21 8.84 0.26
C LEU A 123 10.71 8.67 0.32
N GLU A 124 11.15 7.75 1.17
CA GLU A 124 12.57 7.47 1.36
C GLU A 124 12.93 6.17 0.67
N GLN A 125 13.81 6.24 -0.32
CA GLN A 125 14.36 5.08 -0.98
C GLN A 125 15.57 4.58 -0.20
N LYS A 126 15.59 3.29 0.17
CA LYS A 126 16.70 2.72 0.91
C LYS A 126 17.99 2.84 0.11
N ALA A 127 19.10 2.92 0.84
CA ALA A 127 20.39 3.20 0.25
C ALA A 127 20.79 2.17 -0.80
N ARG A 128 21.28 2.67 -1.92
CA ARG A 128 21.97 1.90 -2.93
C ARG A 128 23.25 2.64 -3.28
N GLY A 129 24.37 1.92 -3.28
CA GLY A 129 25.66 2.58 -3.40
C GLY A 129 25.92 3.58 -2.28
N GLY A 130 25.31 3.36 -1.12
CA GLY A 130 25.45 4.24 0.01
C GLY A 130 24.60 5.50 -0.03
N ILE A 131 23.77 5.67 -1.07
CA ILE A 131 22.96 6.89 -1.24
C ILE A 131 21.51 6.60 -0.89
N THR A 132 20.94 7.38 0.03
CA THR A 132 19.53 7.38 0.37
C THR A 132 18.89 8.60 -0.27
N ILE A 133 17.74 8.39 -0.93
CA ILE A 133 16.98 9.48 -1.53
C ILE A 133 15.69 9.66 -0.74
N THR A 134 15.39 10.90 -0.37
CA THR A 134 14.09 11.22 0.21
C THR A 134 13.44 12.31 -0.64
N ALA A 135 12.28 11.98 -1.21
CA ALA A 135 11.50 12.93 -1.98
C ALA A 135 10.29 13.36 -1.15
N ARG A 136 10.08 14.66 -1.08
CA ARG A 136 8.95 15.23 -0.34
C ARG A 136 8.14 16.11 -1.27
N VAL A 137 6.84 15.97 -1.15
CA VAL A 137 5.88 16.81 -1.89
C VAL A 137 4.74 17.23 -0.97
#